data_8486f26dd7c226d47b1c08fff2e13370
#
_entry.id   8486f26dd7c226d47b1c08fff2e13370
#
_cell.length_a   1.000
_cell.length_b   1.000
_cell.length_c   1.000
_cell.angle_alpha   90.00
_cell.angle_beta   90.00
_cell.angle_gamma   90.00
#
_symmetry.space_group_name_H-M   'P 1'
#
loop_
_entity.id
_entity.type
_entity.pdbx_description
1 polymer ?
#
loop_
_entity_poly.entity_id
_entity_poly.type
_entity_poly.pdbx_seq_one_letter_code
_entity_poly.pdbx_strand_id
1 'polypeptide(L)'
;DVDQAKDGDFLGHGDRYRRLDEYAGILRRTWTETAPFDHDGQFYRLKGAHADIRCRQSPHIPVYGGGGSDAAIAALAPHLDVFMLWGEPLADTAAFMARVHNASARHGRTPTFSLSTRPILAETDNKAWDRAHYILTRIERSGRKFEQRKNIGSLRLLAAAEARELQDSCLWMKLAQATGAPGNSTALVGAPDTVAKALVEYYKLGATSLLIRGYDPLPDAQQYGAELIPLVRKLIAEADAAI
;
A
#
# COMPACT_ATOMS: atom_id res chain seq x y z
N ASP A 1 -1.25 -12.88 14.71
CA ASP A 1 -2.25 -13.41 15.64
C ASP A 1 -2.16 -12.76 17.03
N VAL A 2 -0.96 -12.36 17.48
CA VAL A 2 -0.80 -11.72 18.80
C VAL A 2 -1.46 -10.33 18.86
N ASP A 3 -1.37 -9.55 17.78
CA ASP A 3 -1.97 -8.21 17.74
C ASP A 3 -3.51 -8.29 17.67
N GLN A 4 -4.05 -9.22 16.91
CA GLN A 4 -5.51 -9.43 16.80
C GLN A 4 -6.11 -9.93 18.13
N ALA A 5 -5.38 -10.76 18.86
CA ALA A 5 -5.83 -11.23 20.18
C ALA A 5 -5.99 -10.09 21.20
N LYS A 6 -5.21 -9.00 21.07
CA LYS A 6 -5.36 -7.80 21.92
C LYS A 6 -6.71 -7.11 21.71
N ASP A 7 -7.27 -7.22 20.51
CA ASP A 7 -8.55 -6.65 20.12
C ASP A 7 -9.71 -7.66 20.26
N GLY A 8 -9.45 -8.82 20.90
CA GLY A 8 -10.46 -9.86 21.10
C GLY A 8 -10.72 -10.74 19.88
N ASP A 9 -9.86 -10.68 18.85
CA ASP A 9 -9.98 -11.54 17.66
C ASP A 9 -9.04 -12.76 17.76
N PHE A 10 -9.64 -13.92 18.02
CA PHE A 10 -8.96 -15.20 18.18
C PHE A 10 -9.09 -16.11 16.95
N LEU A 11 -9.65 -15.63 15.85
CA LEU A 11 -9.78 -16.43 14.64
C LEU A 11 -8.41 -16.75 14.03
N GLY A 12 -8.29 -17.94 13.47
CA GLY A 12 -7.14 -18.35 12.68
C GLY A 12 -7.00 -17.48 11.42
N HIS A 13 -5.78 -17.42 10.86
CA HIS A 13 -5.46 -16.60 9.70
C HIS A 13 -6.42 -16.81 8.51
N GLY A 14 -6.74 -18.06 8.16
CA GLY A 14 -7.66 -18.36 7.07
C GLY A 14 -9.10 -17.92 7.35
N ASP A 15 -9.57 -18.11 8.60
CA ASP A 15 -10.92 -17.69 9.02
C ASP A 15 -11.08 -16.17 9.02
N ARG A 16 -10.05 -15.43 9.40
CA ARG A 16 -10.08 -13.96 9.30
C ARG A 16 -10.29 -13.49 7.86
N TYR A 17 -9.65 -14.12 6.88
CA TYR A 17 -9.87 -13.77 5.47
C TYR A 17 -11.24 -14.21 4.97
N ARG A 18 -11.76 -15.38 5.38
CA ARG A 18 -13.15 -15.76 5.07
C ARG A 18 -14.17 -14.78 5.68
N ARG A 19 -13.95 -14.37 6.91
CA ARG A 19 -14.77 -13.34 7.55
C ARG A 19 -14.69 -11.99 6.83
N LEU A 20 -13.49 -11.60 6.35
CA LEU A 20 -13.30 -10.37 5.57
C LEU A 20 -14.09 -10.42 4.26
N ASP A 21 -14.01 -11.52 3.53
CA ASP A 21 -14.76 -11.74 2.29
C ASP A 21 -16.27 -11.60 2.51
N GLU A 22 -16.80 -12.30 3.51
CA GLU A 22 -18.22 -12.22 3.89
C GLU A 22 -18.63 -10.79 4.29
N TYR A 23 -17.84 -10.13 5.14
CA TYR A 23 -18.08 -8.75 5.58
C TYR A 23 -18.07 -7.76 4.42
N ALA A 24 -17.10 -7.84 3.52
CA ALA A 24 -16.99 -6.95 2.39
C ALA A 24 -18.19 -7.09 1.43
N GLY A 25 -18.68 -8.33 1.26
CA GLY A 25 -19.91 -8.60 0.51
C GLY A 25 -21.14 -7.94 1.13
N ILE A 26 -21.31 -8.09 2.45
CA ILE A 26 -22.40 -7.43 3.21
C ILE A 26 -22.30 -5.92 3.08
N LEU A 27 -21.11 -5.35 3.27
CA LEU A 27 -20.88 -3.92 3.22
C LEU A 27 -21.30 -3.33 1.86
N ARG A 28 -20.89 -3.97 0.77
CA ARG A 28 -21.28 -3.54 -0.58
C ARG A 28 -22.79 -3.62 -0.77
N ARG A 29 -23.45 -4.70 -0.37
CA ARG A 29 -24.91 -4.83 -0.42
C ARG A 29 -25.60 -3.72 0.36
N THR A 30 -25.14 -3.43 1.57
CA THR A 30 -25.69 -2.35 2.39
C THR A 30 -25.61 -0.99 1.70
N TRP A 31 -24.55 -0.75 0.91
CA TRP A 31 -24.37 0.51 0.19
C TRP A 31 -25.15 0.60 -1.13
N THR A 32 -25.45 -0.53 -1.77
CA THR A 32 -25.99 -0.55 -3.14
C THR A 32 -27.43 -1.06 -3.24
N GLU A 33 -27.86 -1.98 -2.37
CA GLU A 33 -29.21 -2.51 -2.42
C GLU A 33 -30.24 -1.49 -1.89
N THR A 34 -31.34 -1.35 -2.60
CA THR A 34 -32.40 -0.40 -2.28
C THR A 34 -33.52 -0.98 -1.41
N ALA A 35 -33.56 -2.30 -1.28
CA ALA A 35 -34.49 -3.02 -0.43
C ALA A 35 -33.75 -3.70 0.74
N PRO A 36 -34.43 -3.91 1.87
CA PRO A 36 -33.88 -4.72 2.95
C PRO A 36 -33.50 -6.12 2.48
N PHE A 37 -32.41 -6.66 2.98
CA PHE A 37 -31.93 -8.00 2.64
C PHE A 37 -31.61 -8.85 3.87
N ASP A 38 -31.74 -10.14 3.71
CA ASP A 38 -31.29 -11.13 4.67
C ASP A 38 -29.91 -11.65 4.28
N HIS A 39 -29.11 -12.02 5.25
CA HIS A 39 -27.83 -12.72 5.09
C HIS A 39 -27.71 -13.79 6.16
N ASP A 40 -27.39 -15.01 5.77
CA ASP A 40 -27.14 -16.15 6.66
C ASP A 40 -25.81 -16.79 6.26
N GLY A 41 -24.71 -16.25 6.78
CA GLY A 41 -23.36 -16.67 6.47
C GLY A 41 -22.68 -17.40 7.62
N GLN A 42 -21.40 -17.67 7.43
CA GLN A 42 -20.59 -18.37 8.43
C GLN A 42 -20.31 -17.48 9.66
N PHE A 43 -20.06 -16.19 9.43
CA PHE A 43 -19.64 -15.25 10.47
C PHE A 43 -20.72 -14.24 10.83
N TYR A 44 -21.63 -13.94 9.93
CA TYR A 44 -22.66 -12.91 10.11
C TYR A 44 -24.04 -13.45 9.76
N ARG A 45 -25.04 -13.07 10.58
CA ARG A 45 -26.47 -13.34 10.35
C ARG A 45 -27.23 -12.05 10.47
N LEU A 46 -27.89 -11.64 9.40
CA LEU A 46 -28.65 -10.40 9.32
C LEU A 46 -30.07 -10.69 8.86
N LYS A 47 -31.02 -9.99 9.42
CA LYS A 47 -32.43 -10.00 9.01
C LYS A 47 -32.89 -8.59 8.69
N GLY A 48 -33.38 -8.38 7.47
CA GLY A 48 -33.85 -7.09 7.02
C GLY A 48 -32.79 -5.99 7.06
N ALA A 49 -31.53 -6.32 6.79
CA ALA A 49 -30.45 -5.33 6.80
C ALA A 49 -30.71 -4.27 5.76
N HIS A 50 -30.63 -3.02 6.14
CA HIS A 50 -30.91 -1.88 5.28
C HIS A 50 -30.17 -0.64 5.79
N ALA A 51 -29.81 0.26 4.90
CA ALA A 51 -29.31 1.59 5.22
C ALA A 51 -30.17 2.65 4.52
N ASP A 52 -30.73 3.56 5.30
CA ASP A 52 -31.52 4.68 4.77
C ASP A 52 -30.62 5.72 4.08
N ILE A 53 -29.36 5.80 4.51
CA ILE A 53 -28.36 6.70 3.95
C ILE A 53 -27.61 5.96 2.82
N ARG A 54 -27.62 6.52 1.63
CA ARG A 54 -26.94 5.98 0.44
C ARG A 54 -25.60 6.63 0.19
N CYS A 55 -24.68 5.87 -0.41
CA CYS A 55 -23.44 6.45 -0.91
C CYS A 55 -23.75 7.50 -1.99
N ARG A 56 -23.04 8.63 -1.91
CA ARG A 56 -23.12 9.64 -2.97
C ARG A 56 -22.29 9.24 -4.20
N GLN A 57 -21.24 8.45 -3.97
CA GLN A 57 -20.43 7.87 -5.05
C GLN A 57 -21.19 6.72 -5.71
N SER A 58 -20.98 6.55 -7.02
CA SER A 58 -21.55 5.45 -7.79
C SER A 58 -20.43 4.50 -8.24
N PRO A 59 -20.59 3.18 -8.07
CA PRO A 59 -21.73 2.47 -7.45
C PRO A 59 -21.73 2.53 -5.92
N HIS A 60 -20.60 2.83 -5.27
CA HIS A 60 -20.39 2.93 -3.83
C HIS A 60 -19.07 3.67 -3.51
N ILE A 61 -18.78 3.88 -2.25
CA ILE A 61 -17.48 4.40 -1.78
C ILE A 61 -16.37 3.43 -2.22
N PRO A 62 -15.28 3.91 -2.85
CA PRO A 62 -14.18 3.04 -3.26
C PRO A 62 -13.60 2.23 -2.11
N VAL A 63 -13.49 0.93 -2.30
CA VAL A 63 -12.98 0.00 -1.30
C VAL A 63 -11.48 -0.21 -1.50
N TYR A 64 -10.70 0.16 -0.50
CA TYR A 64 -9.25 -0.02 -0.45
C TYR A 64 -8.91 -1.21 0.45
N GLY A 65 -7.96 -2.00 0.03
CA GLY A 65 -7.43 -3.09 0.85
C GLY A 65 -6.05 -3.52 0.41
N GLY A 66 -5.36 -4.27 1.25
CA GLY A 66 -4.01 -4.73 0.96
C GLY A 66 -3.66 -5.99 1.75
N GLY A 67 -2.68 -6.72 1.27
CA GLY A 67 -2.13 -7.91 1.90
C GLY A 67 -1.24 -8.69 0.94
N GLY A 68 -0.20 -9.31 1.46
CA GLY A 68 0.82 -9.98 0.64
C GLY A 68 0.56 -11.48 0.38
N SER A 69 -0.36 -12.11 1.12
CA SER A 69 -0.61 -13.55 1.02
C SER A 69 -1.65 -13.90 -0.06
N ASP A 70 -1.62 -15.15 -0.54
CA ASP A 70 -2.63 -15.65 -1.48
C ASP A 70 -4.03 -15.60 -0.88
N ALA A 71 -4.17 -15.88 0.41
CA ALA A 71 -5.44 -15.76 1.14
C ALA A 71 -5.96 -14.32 1.15
N ALA A 72 -5.07 -13.33 1.33
CA ALA A 72 -5.45 -11.92 1.25
C ALA A 72 -5.93 -11.55 -0.15
N ILE A 73 -5.17 -11.92 -1.18
CA ILE A 73 -5.54 -11.64 -2.57
C ILE A 73 -6.88 -12.29 -2.90
N ALA A 74 -7.09 -13.56 -2.54
CA ALA A 74 -8.32 -14.29 -2.82
C ALA A 74 -9.54 -13.64 -2.15
N ALA A 75 -9.43 -13.25 -0.87
CA ALA A 75 -10.53 -12.64 -0.12
C ALA A 75 -10.85 -11.20 -0.60
N LEU A 76 -9.84 -10.48 -1.11
CA LEU A 76 -9.99 -9.09 -1.51
C LEU A 76 -10.39 -8.93 -2.99
N ALA A 77 -9.95 -9.84 -3.85
CA ALA A 77 -10.17 -9.79 -5.30
C ALA A 77 -11.64 -9.58 -5.73
N PRO A 78 -12.67 -10.15 -5.06
CA PRO A 78 -14.07 -9.92 -5.40
C PRO A 78 -14.58 -8.51 -5.09
N HIS A 79 -13.90 -7.78 -4.20
CA HIS A 79 -14.47 -6.60 -3.54
C HIS A 79 -13.75 -5.29 -3.82
N LEU A 80 -12.42 -5.32 -4.05
CA LEU A 80 -11.60 -4.12 -4.10
C LEU A 80 -11.77 -3.30 -5.38
N ASP A 81 -11.74 -1.98 -5.20
CA ASP A 81 -11.55 -0.99 -6.24
C ASP A 81 -10.07 -0.57 -6.33
N VAL A 82 -9.38 -0.55 -5.18
CA VAL A 82 -7.96 -0.17 -5.10
C VAL A 82 -7.19 -1.14 -4.22
N PHE A 83 -6.12 -1.73 -4.76
CA PHE A 83 -5.19 -2.55 -3.99
C PHE A 83 -4.01 -1.72 -3.49
N MET A 84 -3.75 -1.76 -2.18
CA MET A 84 -2.68 -0.98 -1.55
C MET A 84 -1.37 -1.78 -1.51
N LEU A 85 -0.29 -1.15 -2.01
CA LEU A 85 1.06 -1.70 -2.10
C LEU A 85 2.04 -0.88 -1.26
N TRP A 86 3.12 -1.51 -0.84
CA TRP A 86 4.31 -0.82 -0.35
C TRP A 86 5.32 -0.62 -1.47
N GLY A 87 6.26 0.30 -1.30
CA GLY A 87 7.36 0.52 -2.24
C GLY A 87 8.32 -0.68 -2.23
N GLU A 88 8.17 -1.54 -3.21
CA GLU A 88 9.04 -2.68 -3.52
C GLU A 88 9.78 -2.41 -4.84
N PRO A 89 10.80 -3.19 -5.21
CA PRO A 89 11.43 -3.08 -6.52
C PRO A 89 10.41 -3.15 -7.66
N LEU A 90 10.64 -2.41 -8.73
CA LEU A 90 9.69 -2.28 -9.86
C LEU A 90 9.27 -3.65 -10.42
N ALA A 91 10.23 -4.56 -10.60
CA ALA A 91 9.95 -5.90 -11.10
C ALA A 91 9.04 -6.72 -10.16
N ASP A 92 9.29 -6.64 -8.84
CA ASP A 92 8.49 -7.32 -7.82
C ASP A 92 7.08 -6.71 -7.73
N THR A 93 7.01 -5.38 -7.83
CA THR A 93 5.75 -4.63 -7.88
C THR A 93 4.92 -5.05 -9.08
N ALA A 94 5.50 -5.09 -10.28
CA ALA A 94 4.82 -5.51 -11.51
C ALA A 94 4.29 -6.96 -11.40
N ALA A 95 5.13 -7.88 -10.91
CA ALA A 95 4.75 -9.28 -10.73
C ALA A 95 3.59 -9.42 -9.72
N PHE A 96 3.62 -8.63 -8.64
CA PHE A 96 2.56 -8.65 -7.64
C PHE A 96 1.25 -8.06 -8.19
N MET A 97 1.30 -6.93 -8.92
CA MET A 97 0.13 -6.34 -9.58
C MET A 97 -0.53 -7.34 -10.54
N ALA A 98 0.28 -8.06 -11.34
CA ALA A 98 -0.23 -9.09 -12.25
C ALA A 98 -0.98 -10.21 -11.50
N ARG A 99 -0.48 -10.66 -10.33
CA ARG A 99 -1.18 -11.66 -9.50
C ARG A 99 -2.53 -11.14 -9.02
N VAL A 100 -2.60 -9.89 -8.56
CA VAL A 100 -3.84 -9.25 -8.11
C VAL A 100 -4.82 -9.12 -9.27
N HIS A 101 -4.40 -8.64 -10.43
CA HIS A 101 -5.23 -8.53 -11.62
C HIS A 101 -5.79 -9.89 -12.06
N ASN A 102 -4.95 -10.92 -12.11
CA ASN A 102 -5.37 -12.28 -12.49
C ASN A 102 -6.42 -12.86 -11.51
N ALA A 103 -6.28 -12.58 -10.21
CA ALA A 103 -7.28 -12.99 -9.23
C ALA A 103 -8.59 -12.22 -9.39
N SER A 104 -8.53 -10.90 -9.56
CA SER A 104 -9.69 -10.02 -9.67
C SER A 104 -10.48 -10.24 -10.98
N ALA A 105 -9.78 -10.55 -12.08
CA ALA A 105 -10.40 -10.83 -13.37
C ALA A 105 -11.38 -12.01 -13.33
N ARG A 106 -11.14 -13.00 -12.46
CA ARG A 106 -12.05 -14.14 -12.23
C ARG A 106 -13.41 -13.68 -11.66
N HIS A 107 -13.48 -12.50 -11.08
CA HIS A 107 -14.66 -11.86 -10.52
C HIS A 107 -15.16 -10.70 -11.38
N GLY A 108 -14.66 -10.55 -12.62
CA GLY A 108 -15.01 -9.46 -13.52
C GLY A 108 -14.56 -8.09 -13.03
N ARG A 109 -13.48 -8.01 -12.23
CA ARG A 109 -12.99 -6.78 -11.62
C ARG A 109 -11.58 -6.43 -12.12
N THR A 110 -11.34 -5.12 -12.19
CA THR A 110 -10.03 -4.57 -12.57
C THR A 110 -9.65 -3.48 -11.56
N PRO A 111 -9.13 -3.84 -10.38
CA PRO A 111 -8.72 -2.85 -9.38
C PRO A 111 -7.55 -2.01 -9.88
N THR A 112 -7.51 -0.76 -9.45
CA THR A 112 -6.32 0.09 -9.56
C THR A 112 -5.39 -0.13 -8.38
N PHE A 113 -4.23 0.54 -8.37
CA PHE A 113 -3.25 0.39 -7.29
C PHE A 113 -2.90 1.70 -6.61
N SER A 114 -2.76 1.64 -5.29
CA SER A 114 -2.20 2.71 -4.47
C SER A 114 -0.84 2.26 -3.94
N LEU A 115 0.22 2.97 -4.31
CA LEU A 115 1.58 2.68 -3.86
C LEU A 115 1.98 3.63 -2.73
N SER A 116 2.44 3.08 -1.62
CA SER A 116 2.94 3.84 -0.49
C SER A 116 4.47 3.85 -0.47
N THR A 117 5.08 5.04 -0.45
CA THR A 117 6.53 5.25 -0.40
C THR A 117 6.92 6.29 0.65
N ARG A 118 8.22 6.33 1.01
CA ARG A 118 8.80 7.34 1.91
C ARG A 118 9.91 8.11 1.21
N PRO A 119 9.61 9.22 0.53
CA PRO A 119 10.66 10.06 -0.06
C PRO A 119 11.56 10.67 1.02
N ILE A 120 12.87 10.69 0.75
CA ILE A 120 13.86 11.46 1.49
C ILE A 120 14.48 12.43 0.51
N LEU A 121 14.04 13.70 0.58
CA LEU A 121 14.45 14.75 -0.36
C LEU A 121 15.50 15.66 0.23
N ALA A 122 16.34 16.20 -0.66
CA ALA A 122 17.14 17.39 -0.42
C ALA A 122 17.40 18.09 -1.78
N GLU A 123 18.07 19.23 -1.76
CA GLU A 123 18.38 20.03 -2.97
C GLU A 123 19.16 19.25 -4.03
N THR A 124 20.00 18.28 -3.61
CA THR A 124 20.80 17.41 -4.48
C THR A 124 20.74 15.98 -3.99
N ASP A 125 21.03 15.02 -4.88
CA ASP A 125 21.08 13.60 -4.51
C ASP A 125 22.07 13.36 -3.36
N ASN A 126 23.25 13.97 -3.39
CA ASN A 126 24.25 13.81 -2.32
C ASN A 126 23.70 14.28 -0.97
N LYS A 127 23.08 15.47 -0.90
CA LYS A 127 22.45 15.96 0.35
C LYS A 127 21.29 15.09 0.80
N ALA A 128 20.53 14.50 -0.13
CA ALA A 128 19.46 13.56 0.20
C ALA A 128 20.03 12.27 0.81
N TRP A 129 21.14 11.76 0.28
CA TRP A 129 21.85 10.62 0.87
C TRP A 129 22.44 10.92 2.23
N ASP A 130 23.02 12.11 2.45
CA ASP A 130 23.48 12.55 3.78
C ASP A 130 22.33 12.54 4.79
N ARG A 131 21.16 13.04 4.39
CA ARG A 131 19.94 13.02 5.19
C ARG A 131 19.46 11.59 5.47
N ALA A 132 19.48 10.71 4.47
CA ALA A 132 19.09 9.32 4.60
C ALA A 132 19.97 8.57 5.60
N HIS A 133 21.29 8.72 5.52
CA HIS A 133 22.24 8.15 6.47
C HIS A 133 22.10 8.72 7.88
N TYR A 134 21.80 10.03 8.00
CA TYR A 134 21.48 10.63 9.28
C TYR A 134 20.23 10.01 9.92
N ILE A 135 19.17 9.79 9.15
CA ILE A 135 17.94 9.13 9.62
C ILE A 135 18.25 7.70 10.08
N LEU A 136 18.99 6.92 9.28
CA LEU A 136 19.41 5.56 9.64
C LEU A 136 20.20 5.56 10.96
N THR A 137 21.20 6.42 11.07
CA THR A 137 22.02 6.54 12.30
C THR A 137 21.17 6.86 13.54
N ARG A 138 20.14 7.71 13.39
CA ARG A 138 19.21 8.00 14.48
C ARG A 138 18.35 6.81 14.87
N ILE A 139 17.91 6.01 13.89
CA ILE A 139 17.18 4.77 14.15
C ILE A 139 18.08 3.78 14.93
N GLU A 140 19.29 3.56 14.47
CA GLU A 140 20.25 2.65 15.11
C GLU A 140 20.61 3.09 16.54
N ARG A 141 20.87 4.38 16.74
CA ARG A 141 21.19 4.95 18.06
C ARG A 141 20.01 5.05 19.01
N SER A 142 18.79 4.90 18.52
CA SER A 142 17.58 4.98 19.37
C SER A 142 17.50 3.87 20.41
N GLY A 143 18.29 2.81 20.27
CA GLY A 143 18.27 1.61 21.12
C GLY A 143 16.95 0.82 21.03
N ARG A 144 16.01 1.22 20.17
CA ARG A 144 14.76 0.47 19.96
C ARG A 144 15.06 -0.88 19.34
N LYS A 145 14.64 -1.93 20.02
CA LYS A 145 14.63 -3.28 19.42
C LYS A 145 13.40 -3.37 18.51
N PHE A 146 13.65 -3.50 17.23
CA PHE A 146 12.59 -3.75 16.26
C PHE A 146 12.42 -5.26 16.08
N GLU A 147 11.24 -5.76 16.42
CA GLU A 147 10.90 -7.15 16.11
C GLU A 147 10.70 -7.33 14.61
N GLN A 148 11.32 -8.36 14.08
CA GLN A 148 11.10 -8.73 12.68
C GLN A 148 9.67 -9.20 12.48
N ARG A 149 8.94 -8.53 11.59
CA ARG A 149 7.56 -8.88 11.28
C ARG A 149 7.50 -10.17 10.46
N LYS A 150 6.52 -11.02 10.77
CA LYS A 150 6.34 -12.32 10.11
C LYS A 150 5.26 -12.31 9.02
N ASN A 151 4.65 -11.16 8.73
CA ASN A 151 3.70 -11.06 7.63
C ASN A 151 4.42 -11.10 6.28
N ILE A 152 3.73 -11.59 5.27
CA ILE A 152 4.32 -11.82 3.92
C ILE A 152 4.87 -10.55 3.29
N GLY A 153 4.19 -9.39 3.46
CA GLY A 153 4.70 -8.11 2.94
C GLY A 153 6.04 -7.72 3.55
N SER A 154 6.19 -7.82 4.87
CA SER A 154 7.45 -7.56 5.56
C SER A 154 8.56 -8.52 5.13
N LEU A 155 8.24 -9.81 4.99
CA LEU A 155 9.22 -10.81 4.53
C LEU A 155 9.71 -10.52 3.11
N ARG A 156 8.83 -10.07 2.21
CA ARG A 156 9.22 -9.65 0.85
C ARG A 156 10.16 -8.44 0.87
N LEU A 157 9.86 -7.41 1.67
CA LEU A 157 10.73 -6.24 1.81
C LEU A 157 12.10 -6.62 2.37
N LEU A 158 12.16 -7.51 3.36
CA LEU A 158 13.42 -7.98 3.94
C LEU A 158 14.23 -8.81 2.95
N ALA A 159 13.59 -9.69 2.18
CA ALA A 159 14.26 -10.47 1.15
C ALA A 159 14.82 -9.56 0.04
N ALA A 160 14.07 -8.54 -0.40
CA ALA A 160 14.57 -7.55 -1.36
C ALA A 160 15.74 -6.74 -0.79
N ALA A 161 15.70 -6.38 0.50
CA ALA A 161 16.77 -5.67 1.19
C ALA A 161 18.04 -6.52 1.37
N GLU A 162 17.88 -7.82 1.59
CA GLU A 162 18.99 -8.78 1.67
C GLU A 162 19.65 -8.99 0.30
N ALA A 163 18.84 -9.04 -0.76
CA ALA A 163 19.35 -9.21 -2.12
C ALA A 163 20.15 -7.99 -2.59
N ARG A 164 19.69 -6.77 -2.29
CA ARG A 164 20.37 -5.54 -2.67
C ARG A 164 19.91 -4.35 -1.83
N GLU A 165 20.84 -3.54 -1.33
CA GLU A 165 20.57 -2.37 -0.51
C GLU A 165 19.88 -1.24 -1.28
N LEU A 166 20.32 -0.97 -2.51
CA LEU A 166 19.74 0.02 -3.41
C LEU A 166 19.15 -0.70 -4.62
N GLN A 167 17.84 -0.52 -4.83
CA GLN A 167 17.08 -1.09 -5.92
C GLN A 167 16.68 -0.01 -6.93
N ASP A 168 16.49 -0.42 -8.18
CA ASP A 168 16.11 0.48 -9.28
C ASP A 168 17.03 1.72 -9.35
N SER A 169 16.47 2.93 -9.42
CA SER A 169 17.26 4.18 -9.46
C SER A 169 17.58 4.74 -8.07
N CYS A 170 16.62 4.72 -7.13
CA CYS A 170 16.78 5.39 -5.83
C CYS A 170 15.96 4.74 -4.70
N LEU A 171 15.47 3.52 -4.87
CA LEU A 171 14.76 2.78 -3.83
C LEU A 171 15.75 2.17 -2.84
N TRP A 172 15.85 2.75 -1.65
CA TRP A 172 16.76 2.33 -0.59
C TRP A 172 16.07 1.42 0.41
N MET A 173 16.58 0.21 0.53
CA MET A 173 16.00 -0.87 1.32
C MET A 173 16.55 -0.94 2.76
N LYS A 174 17.63 -0.22 3.06
CA LYS A 174 18.34 -0.31 4.35
C LYS A 174 17.46 0.04 5.55
N LEU A 175 16.55 0.99 5.40
CA LEU A 175 15.62 1.36 6.48
C LEU A 175 14.63 0.24 6.79
N ALA A 176 14.19 -0.53 5.79
CA ALA A 176 13.37 -1.72 6.00
C ALA A 176 14.15 -2.77 6.79
N GLN A 177 15.39 -3.02 6.42
CA GLN A 177 16.29 -3.94 7.14
C GLN A 177 16.50 -3.49 8.59
N ALA A 178 16.86 -2.23 8.81
CA ALA A 178 17.13 -1.67 10.14
C ALA A 178 15.92 -1.67 11.09
N THR A 179 14.71 -1.63 10.55
CA THR A 179 13.47 -1.56 11.33
C THR A 179 12.68 -2.86 11.37
N GLY A 180 13.14 -3.94 10.72
CA GLY A 180 12.38 -5.20 10.62
C GLY A 180 11.16 -5.11 9.73
N ALA A 181 11.13 -4.15 8.81
CA ALA A 181 10.07 -3.92 7.83
C ALA A 181 8.64 -3.85 8.42
N PRO A 182 8.34 -2.95 9.38
CA PRO A 182 7.03 -2.89 10.05
C PRO A 182 5.96 -2.22 9.17
N GLY A 183 5.96 -2.42 7.90
CA GLY A 183 5.08 -1.79 6.93
C GLY A 183 5.85 -1.08 5.82
N ASN A 184 5.34 0.04 5.33
CA ASN A 184 6.06 0.87 4.37
C ASN A 184 7.32 1.48 5.01
N SER A 185 8.46 0.81 4.85
CA SER A 185 9.75 1.16 5.48
C SER A 185 10.89 1.34 4.48
N THR A 186 10.61 1.25 3.18
CA THR A 186 11.55 1.56 2.11
C THR A 186 11.52 3.05 1.78
N ALA A 187 12.61 3.60 1.28
CA ALA A 187 12.71 5.02 0.96
C ALA A 187 13.12 5.25 -0.50
N LEU A 188 12.55 6.28 -1.11
CA LEU A 188 13.05 6.86 -2.37
C LEU A 188 13.96 8.04 -1.99
N VAL A 189 15.26 7.93 -2.27
CA VAL A 189 16.27 8.90 -1.82
C VAL A 189 16.83 9.68 -3.01
N GLY A 190 16.73 11.01 -2.97
CA GLY A 190 17.29 11.84 -4.03
C GLY A 190 16.76 13.27 -4.03
N ALA A 191 17.23 14.04 -4.99
CA ALA A 191 16.65 15.34 -5.33
C ALA A 191 15.19 15.15 -5.83
N PRO A 192 14.37 16.20 -5.80
CA PRO A 192 12.98 16.10 -6.27
C PRO A 192 12.83 15.48 -7.67
N ASP A 193 13.74 15.80 -8.60
CA ASP A 193 13.72 15.27 -9.97
C ASP A 193 14.01 13.76 -10.00
N THR A 194 14.99 13.28 -9.24
CA THR A 194 15.34 11.86 -9.13
C THR A 194 14.18 11.05 -8.57
N VAL A 195 13.58 11.52 -7.48
CA VAL A 195 12.46 10.83 -6.82
C VAL A 195 11.18 10.92 -7.66
N ALA A 196 10.92 12.05 -8.33
CA ALA A 196 9.76 12.18 -9.21
C ALA A 196 9.81 11.19 -10.36
N LYS A 197 10.96 11.03 -11.01
CA LYS A 197 11.15 10.02 -12.07
C LYS A 197 10.90 8.61 -11.57
N ALA A 198 11.41 8.26 -10.39
CA ALA A 198 11.16 6.96 -9.79
C ALA A 198 9.66 6.72 -9.51
N LEU A 199 8.93 7.72 -9.00
CA LEU A 199 7.48 7.63 -8.79
C LEU A 199 6.70 7.44 -10.10
N VAL A 200 7.13 8.09 -11.18
CA VAL A 200 6.53 7.93 -12.52
C VAL A 200 6.70 6.52 -13.06
N GLU A 201 7.82 5.84 -12.76
CA GLU A 201 7.97 4.43 -13.17
C GLU A 201 6.92 3.52 -12.49
N TYR A 202 6.60 3.75 -11.20
CA TYR A 202 5.49 3.04 -10.55
C TYR A 202 4.13 3.40 -11.16
N TYR A 203 3.92 4.67 -11.54
CA TYR A 203 2.72 5.08 -12.27
C TYR A 203 2.56 4.32 -13.57
N LYS A 204 3.61 4.21 -14.37
CA LYS A 204 3.61 3.45 -15.63
C LYS A 204 3.30 1.96 -15.44
N LEU A 205 3.61 1.38 -14.28
CA LEU A 205 3.22 0.01 -13.92
C LEU A 205 1.72 -0.11 -13.59
N GLY A 206 1.01 1.01 -13.35
CA GLY A 206 -0.41 1.03 -13.02
C GLY A 206 -0.76 1.53 -11.61
N ALA A 207 0.20 2.09 -10.87
CA ALA A 207 -0.08 2.74 -9.58
C ALA A 207 -0.73 4.12 -9.82
N THR A 208 -2.05 4.18 -9.77
CA THR A 208 -2.83 5.42 -10.02
C THR A 208 -2.89 6.36 -8.81
N SER A 209 -2.55 5.87 -7.63
CA SER A 209 -2.46 6.67 -6.40
C SER A 209 -1.09 6.51 -5.77
N LEU A 210 -0.41 7.62 -5.52
CA LEU A 210 0.91 7.65 -4.89
C LEU A 210 0.77 8.25 -3.48
N LEU A 211 0.84 7.40 -2.45
CA LEU A 211 0.82 7.81 -1.05
C LEU A 211 2.24 8.05 -0.58
N ILE A 212 2.58 9.29 -0.27
CA ILE A 212 3.90 9.66 0.23
C ILE A 212 3.84 10.07 1.69
N ARG A 213 4.85 9.64 2.47
CA ARG A 213 4.96 9.94 3.89
C ARG A 213 6.40 10.19 4.29
N GLY A 214 6.65 11.34 4.92
CA GLY A 214 7.97 11.73 5.38
C GLY A 214 8.42 11.11 6.70
N TYR A 215 9.66 11.40 7.07
CA TYR A 215 10.27 11.07 8.36
C TYR A 215 10.13 12.21 9.36
N ASP A 216 10.09 13.46 8.88
CA ASP A 216 9.71 14.65 9.62
C ASP A 216 8.39 15.18 9.03
N PRO A 217 7.24 14.86 9.64
CA PRO A 217 5.95 14.96 8.96
C PRO A 217 5.61 16.34 8.40
N LEU A 218 5.84 17.42 9.16
CA LEU A 218 5.45 18.76 8.70
C LEU A 218 6.42 19.36 7.67
N PRO A 219 7.76 19.42 7.92
CA PRO A 219 8.70 19.88 6.91
C PRO A 219 8.66 19.08 5.62
N ASP A 220 8.57 17.74 5.72
CA ASP A 220 8.51 16.88 4.55
C ASP A 220 7.22 17.12 3.74
N ALA A 221 6.07 17.26 4.41
CA ALA A 221 4.81 17.54 3.72
C ALA A 221 4.86 18.90 2.98
N GLN A 222 5.45 19.92 3.59
CA GLN A 222 5.64 21.22 2.95
C GLN A 222 6.54 21.11 1.72
N GLN A 223 7.68 20.41 1.83
CA GLN A 223 8.60 20.20 0.71
C GLN A 223 7.95 19.37 -0.39
N TYR A 224 7.24 18.30 -0.06
CA TYR A 224 6.52 17.51 -1.06
C TYR A 224 5.47 18.32 -1.81
N GLY A 225 4.74 19.18 -1.10
CA GLY A 225 3.74 20.06 -1.70
C GLY A 225 4.34 21.09 -2.64
N ALA A 226 5.49 21.66 -2.27
CA ALA A 226 6.16 22.70 -3.04
C ALA A 226 6.95 22.16 -4.24
N GLU A 227 7.64 21.03 -4.10
CA GLU A 227 8.64 20.57 -5.06
C GLU A 227 8.26 19.24 -5.75
N LEU A 228 7.91 18.20 -4.98
CA LEU A 228 7.76 16.85 -5.51
C LEU A 228 6.44 16.65 -6.25
N ILE A 229 5.31 16.97 -5.60
CA ILE A 229 3.98 16.70 -6.15
C ILE A 229 3.73 17.42 -7.48
N PRO A 230 4.06 18.73 -7.62
CA PRO A 230 3.90 19.43 -8.90
C PRO A 230 4.74 18.79 -10.01
N LEU A 231 5.97 18.37 -9.70
CA LEU A 231 6.87 17.75 -10.66
C LEU A 231 6.38 16.36 -11.09
N VAL A 232 5.94 15.52 -10.14
CA VAL A 232 5.37 14.20 -10.46
C VAL A 232 4.14 14.35 -11.37
N ARG A 233 3.23 15.28 -11.06
CA ARG A 233 2.04 15.56 -11.88
C ARG A 233 2.40 15.99 -13.29
N LYS A 234 3.41 16.86 -13.44
CA LYS A 234 3.91 17.28 -14.74
C LYS A 234 4.45 16.09 -15.55
N LEU A 235 5.33 15.29 -14.95
CA LEU A 235 5.94 14.14 -15.62
C LEU A 235 4.91 13.06 -15.98
N ILE A 236 3.89 12.87 -15.17
CA ILE A 236 2.77 11.95 -15.49
C ILE A 236 2.01 12.48 -16.71
N ALA A 237 1.64 13.77 -16.72
CA ALA A 237 0.94 14.36 -17.87
C ALA A 237 1.75 14.28 -19.17
N GLU A 238 3.08 14.45 -19.09
CA GLU A 238 3.98 14.27 -20.24
C GLU A 238 4.02 12.80 -20.69
N ALA A 239 4.04 11.84 -19.76
CA ALA A 239 4.02 10.41 -20.08
C ALA A 239 2.70 10.00 -20.74
N ASP A 240 1.56 10.49 -20.24
CA ASP A 240 0.24 10.19 -20.80
C ASP A 240 0.05 10.79 -22.21
N ALA A 241 0.65 11.96 -22.47
CA ALA A 241 0.59 12.60 -23.79
C ALA A 241 1.48 11.90 -24.85
N ALA A 242 2.38 11.02 -24.44
CA ALA A 242 3.30 10.30 -25.31
C ALA A 242 2.75 8.91 -25.76
N ILE A 243 1.60 8.49 -25.23
CA ILE A 243 0.89 7.24 -25.56
C ILE A 243 -0.14 7.51 -26.64
#